data_9f67bc1188dd6aff46fcff644e74b3d1
#
_entry.id   9f67bc1188dd6aff46fcff644e74b3d1
#
_cell.length_a   1.000
_cell.length_b   1.000
_cell.length_c   1.000
_cell.angle_alpha   90.00
_cell.angle_beta   90.00
_cell.angle_gamma   90.00
#
_symmetry.space_group_name_H-M   'P 1'
#
loop_
_entity.id
_entity.type
_entity.pdbx_description
1 polymer ?
#
loop_
_entity_poly.entity_id
_entity_poly.type
_entity_poly.pdbx_seq_one_letter_code
_entity_poly.pdbx_strand_id
1 'polypeptide(L)'
;NELVLVEGNMASLVIPVSTRSLAPLPEQLPLFFYDIVQQGWVQTSTATLQTLVNGTQVYAADVNEIGSWNVDVAMETVNVIGCVADTDGVRIDNALVKGDGINYSAITTAITDSNGDFSLPVRRDSKMLVFAQNGNRTSNAQSIITASGNYRITEGCLTVSTENDSLSIRLTWGEQPEDVDSHLLTPSGDHIFFANEGRLSAAPFANLDVDDTDSFGPEFITVRKLMIGRYRYGVDNFSETKNPGLKNSPVNVFLAGPTIRSRTLTPTVNDDNLNSIFWHSFDLVVDESCNITYESVDRWLTDEEAVNTFEVVASTPRYCVAP
;
A
#
# COMPACT_ATOMS: atom_id res chain seq x y z
N ASN A 1 15.59 -10.44 30.42
CA ASN A 1 15.15 -9.60 31.53
C ASN A 1 14.01 -8.76 31.01
N GLU A 2 12.84 -8.94 31.56
CA GLU A 2 11.66 -8.12 31.27
C GLU A 2 11.83 -6.77 31.98
N LEU A 3 11.61 -5.68 31.26
CA LEU A 3 11.61 -4.34 31.85
C LEU A 3 10.22 -4.07 32.41
N VAL A 4 10.16 -3.63 33.67
CA VAL A 4 8.92 -3.24 34.33
C VAL A 4 9.07 -1.84 34.91
N LEU A 5 7.97 -1.08 34.97
CA LEU A 5 7.95 0.18 35.70
C LEU A 5 7.99 -0.11 37.22
N VAL A 6 8.69 0.74 37.96
CA VAL A 6 8.67 0.67 39.42
C VAL A 6 7.25 0.96 39.91
N GLU A 7 6.76 0.18 40.87
CA GLU A 7 5.41 0.31 41.41
C GLU A 7 5.10 1.75 41.83
N GLY A 8 3.96 2.25 41.36
CA GLY A 8 3.50 3.63 41.57
C GLY A 8 4.06 4.66 40.61
N ASN A 9 4.97 4.29 39.69
CA ASN A 9 5.45 5.18 38.62
C ASN A 9 4.63 5.02 37.34
N MET A 10 4.52 6.12 36.61
CA MET A 10 3.85 6.18 35.30
C MET A 10 4.88 6.55 34.24
N ALA A 11 4.67 6.04 33.05
CA ALA A 11 5.38 6.48 31.85
C ALA A 11 4.44 7.27 30.94
N SER A 12 4.91 8.33 30.30
CA SER A 12 4.15 9.04 29.32
C SER A 12 4.24 8.32 27.97
N LEU A 13 3.11 7.88 27.46
CA LEU A 13 2.96 7.25 26.15
C LEU A 13 2.49 8.30 25.15
N VAL A 14 3.17 8.38 24.01
CA VAL A 14 2.83 9.31 22.92
C VAL A 14 2.75 8.51 21.63
N ILE A 15 1.57 8.47 21.01
CA ILE A 15 1.31 7.75 19.75
C ILE A 15 0.97 8.79 18.68
N PRO A 16 1.78 8.93 17.60
CA PRO A 16 1.48 9.84 16.51
C PRO A 16 0.15 9.50 15.84
N VAL A 17 -0.62 10.53 15.47
CA VAL A 17 -1.81 10.36 14.64
C VAL A 17 -1.39 9.80 13.29
N SER A 18 -2.12 8.79 12.80
CA SER A 18 -1.89 8.26 11.47
C SER A 18 -2.10 9.33 10.40
N THR A 19 -1.22 9.39 9.42
CA THR A 19 -1.34 10.29 8.26
C THR A 19 -2.58 10.00 7.40
N ARG A 20 -3.21 8.83 7.60
CA ARG A 20 -4.46 8.41 6.94
C ARG A 20 -5.71 8.63 7.80
N SER A 21 -5.59 9.30 8.94
CA SER A 21 -6.74 9.63 9.78
C SER A 21 -7.49 10.82 9.21
N LEU A 22 -8.82 10.68 9.08
CA LEU A 22 -9.69 11.75 8.60
C LEU A 22 -9.97 12.78 9.70
N ALA A 23 -9.99 14.05 9.35
CA ALA A 23 -10.43 15.14 10.24
C ALA A 23 -12.00 15.21 10.29
N PRO A 24 -12.62 15.70 11.40
CA PRO A 24 -11.95 16.12 12.62
C PRO A 24 -11.52 14.95 13.51
N LEU A 25 -10.33 15.07 14.08
CA LEU A 25 -9.82 14.06 15.01
C LEU A 25 -10.59 14.14 16.35
N PRO A 26 -10.99 13.00 16.92
CA PRO A 26 -11.60 12.97 18.25
C PRO A 26 -10.66 13.54 19.32
N GLU A 27 -11.19 14.31 20.29
CA GLU A 27 -10.38 14.83 21.40
C GLU A 27 -9.80 13.70 22.28
N GLN A 28 -10.52 12.57 22.37
CA GLN A 28 -10.12 11.41 23.14
C GLN A 28 -10.44 10.12 22.38
N LEU A 29 -9.54 9.15 22.50
CA LEU A 29 -9.72 7.80 21.97
C LEU A 29 -9.44 6.74 23.04
N PRO A 30 -10.08 5.56 22.97
CA PRO A 30 -9.74 4.41 23.80
C PRO A 30 -8.27 4.03 23.68
N LEU A 31 -7.64 3.75 24.81
CA LEU A 31 -6.28 3.21 24.91
C LEU A 31 -6.35 1.73 25.26
N PHE A 32 -5.72 0.90 24.45
CA PHE A 32 -5.68 -0.54 24.60
C PHE A 32 -4.27 -1.02 24.93
N PHE A 33 -4.18 -1.98 25.84
CA PHE A 33 -2.99 -2.74 26.14
C PHE A 33 -3.11 -4.17 25.60
N TYR A 34 -2.05 -4.71 25.01
CA TYR A 34 -2.06 -6.10 24.58
C TYR A 34 -1.72 -7.01 25.75
N ASP A 35 -2.72 -7.72 26.26
CA ASP A 35 -2.57 -8.70 27.32
C ASP A 35 -2.08 -10.03 26.72
N ILE A 36 -0.84 -10.40 27.05
CA ILE A 36 -0.21 -11.65 26.57
C ILE A 36 -0.93 -12.88 27.11
N VAL A 37 -1.50 -12.82 28.32
CA VAL A 37 -2.18 -13.96 28.95
C VAL A 37 -3.52 -14.21 28.27
N GLN A 38 -4.28 -13.13 27.99
CA GLN A 38 -5.56 -13.21 27.30
C GLN A 38 -5.39 -13.29 25.77
N GLN A 39 -4.17 -13.07 25.26
CA GLN A 39 -3.83 -13.01 23.83
C GLN A 39 -4.72 -12.01 23.07
N GLY A 40 -4.97 -10.85 23.65
CA GLY A 40 -5.88 -9.87 23.10
C GLY A 40 -5.67 -8.45 23.58
N TRP A 41 -6.27 -7.50 22.89
CA TRP A 41 -6.27 -6.10 23.26
C TRP A 41 -7.34 -5.83 24.33
N VAL A 42 -6.93 -5.24 25.44
CA VAL A 42 -7.80 -4.87 26.56
C VAL A 42 -7.82 -3.35 26.67
N GLN A 43 -9.00 -2.75 26.64
CA GLN A 43 -9.14 -1.32 26.91
C GLN A 43 -8.82 -1.02 28.36
N THR A 44 -7.85 -0.15 28.63
CA THR A 44 -7.38 0.20 29.98
C THR A 44 -7.75 1.61 30.38
N SER A 45 -7.70 2.56 29.44
CA SER A 45 -7.98 3.98 29.69
C SER A 45 -8.31 4.72 28.39
N THR A 46 -8.10 6.02 28.36
CA THR A 46 -8.23 6.88 27.17
C THR A 46 -6.96 7.69 26.95
N ALA A 47 -6.62 7.96 25.69
CA ALA A 47 -5.58 8.89 25.31
C ALA A 47 -6.19 10.18 24.76
N THR A 48 -5.55 11.31 25.02
CA THR A 48 -6.02 12.64 24.66
C THR A 48 -5.20 13.21 23.51
N LEU A 49 -5.88 13.81 22.53
CA LEU A 49 -5.27 14.50 21.41
C LEU A 49 -4.45 15.70 21.86
N GLN A 50 -3.22 15.79 21.44
CA GLN A 50 -2.29 16.89 21.73
C GLN A 50 -1.53 17.31 20.48
N THR A 51 -1.12 18.57 20.43
CA THR A 51 -0.22 19.06 19.39
C THR A 51 1.13 19.38 20.02
N LEU A 52 2.18 18.73 19.53
CA LEU A 52 3.54 18.95 20.00
C LEU A 52 4.08 20.31 19.48
N VAL A 53 5.18 20.77 20.07
CA VAL A 53 5.82 22.07 19.73
C VAL A 53 6.18 22.16 18.23
N ASN A 54 6.49 21.05 17.59
CA ASN A 54 6.79 20.96 16.16
C ASN A 54 5.55 20.88 15.26
N GLY A 55 4.32 20.98 15.82
CA GLY A 55 3.08 20.89 15.08
C GLY A 55 2.54 19.47 14.88
N THR A 56 3.27 18.42 15.28
CA THR A 56 2.81 17.03 15.15
C THR A 56 1.65 16.77 16.11
N GLN A 57 0.57 16.20 15.58
CA GLN A 57 -0.57 15.74 16.38
C GLN A 57 -0.30 14.31 16.89
N VAL A 58 -0.62 14.12 18.17
CA VAL A 58 -0.39 12.84 18.87
C VAL A 58 -1.55 12.55 19.82
N TYR A 59 -1.77 11.28 20.13
CA TYR A 59 -2.56 10.87 21.28
C TYR A 59 -1.62 10.54 22.43
N ALA A 60 -1.83 11.16 23.58
CA ALA A 60 -0.99 11.00 24.76
C ALA A 60 -1.78 10.46 25.95
N ALA A 61 -1.16 9.60 26.75
CA ALA A 61 -1.69 9.05 27.99
C ALA A 61 -0.54 8.64 28.92
N ASP A 62 -0.81 8.58 30.21
CA ASP A 62 0.10 7.99 31.18
C ASP A 62 -0.25 6.52 31.39
N VAL A 63 0.78 5.66 31.38
CA VAL A 63 0.68 4.21 31.50
C VAL A 63 1.53 3.68 32.66
N ASN A 64 1.07 2.63 33.30
CA ASN A 64 1.75 1.99 34.43
C ASN A 64 2.46 0.68 34.07
N GLU A 65 2.38 0.26 32.80
CA GLU A 65 2.97 -0.96 32.30
C GLU A 65 3.81 -0.72 31.05
N ILE A 66 4.88 -1.49 30.87
CA ILE A 66 5.67 -1.53 29.65
C ILE A 66 5.15 -2.68 28.78
N GLY A 67 4.81 -2.39 27.52
CA GLY A 67 4.28 -3.40 26.60
C GLY A 67 3.80 -2.80 25.30
N SER A 68 2.92 -3.51 24.61
CA SER A 68 2.33 -3.06 23.37
C SER A 68 1.04 -2.27 23.64
N TRP A 69 1.00 -1.06 23.14
CA TRP A 69 -0.12 -0.13 23.30
C TRP A 69 -0.70 0.27 21.94
N ASN A 70 -2.01 0.46 21.89
CA ASN A 70 -2.71 0.97 20.72
C ASN A 70 -3.77 2.01 21.14
N VAL A 71 -3.91 3.08 20.36
CA VAL A 71 -4.99 4.05 20.48
C VAL A 71 -5.88 3.90 19.26
N ASP A 72 -7.10 3.45 19.45
CA ASP A 72 -8.00 3.17 18.34
C ASP A 72 -9.47 3.20 18.78
N VAL A 73 -10.38 3.16 17.80
CA VAL A 73 -11.80 2.96 18.03
C VAL A 73 -12.15 1.50 17.69
N ALA A 74 -12.76 0.80 18.63
CA ALA A 74 -13.31 -0.53 18.36
C ALA A 74 -14.43 -0.40 17.32
N MET A 75 -14.21 -0.97 16.13
CA MET A 75 -15.16 -0.94 15.02
C MET A 75 -15.85 -2.29 14.88
N GLU A 76 -17.12 -2.26 14.45
CA GLU A 76 -17.79 -3.48 14.04
C GLU A 76 -17.12 -4.06 12.81
N THR A 77 -16.94 -5.38 12.81
CA THR A 77 -16.26 -6.11 11.73
C THR A 77 -17.22 -7.04 11.01
N VAL A 78 -16.92 -7.25 9.74
CA VAL A 78 -17.46 -8.29 8.87
C VAL A 78 -16.29 -9.07 8.27
N ASN A 79 -16.56 -10.22 7.66
CA ASN A 79 -15.49 -10.97 7.00
C ASN A 79 -15.56 -10.80 5.48
N VAL A 80 -14.39 -10.55 4.87
CA VAL A 80 -14.17 -10.79 3.45
C VAL A 80 -13.73 -12.24 3.29
N ILE A 81 -14.49 -12.99 2.49
CA ILE A 81 -14.29 -14.41 2.26
C ILE A 81 -13.87 -14.60 0.81
N GLY A 82 -12.81 -15.34 0.59
CA GLY A 82 -12.31 -15.61 -0.75
C GLY A 82 -11.29 -16.73 -0.76
N CYS A 83 -10.51 -16.79 -1.82
CA CYS A 83 -9.47 -17.79 -2.00
C CYS A 83 -8.24 -17.20 -2.67
N VAL A 84 -7.12 -17.89 -2.51
CA VAL A 84 -5.86 -17.59 -3.19
C VAL A 84 -5.48 -18.78 -4.05
N ALA A 85 -5.12 -18.53 -5.30
CA ALA A 85 -4.64 -19.54 -6.23
C ALA A 85 -3.44 -18.99 -7.02
N ASP A 86 -2.71 -19.87 -7.68
CA ASP A 86 -1.70 -19.47 -8.65
C ASP A 86 -2.33 -19.23 -10.03
N THR A 87 -1.50 -18.90 -11.01
CA THR A 87 -1.90 -18.65 -12.40
C THR A 87 -2.45 -19.90 -13.10
N ASP A 88 -2.16 -21.11 -12.60
CA ASP A 88 -2.67 -22.38 -13.12
C ASP A 88 -3.97 -22.80 -12.42
N GLY A 89 -4.45 -21.99 -11.47
CA GLY A 89 -5.65 -22.24 -10.69
C GLY A 89 -5.45 -23.17 -9.49
N VAL A 90 -4.19 -23.55 -9.18
CA VAL A 90 -3.89 -24.38 -8.01
C VAL A 90 -4.01 -23.52 -6.75
N ARG A 91 -4.78 -24.00 -5.77
CA ARG A 91 -5.01 -23.32 -4.51
C ARG A 91 -3.73 -23.24 -3.67
N ILE A 92 -3.49 -22.10 -3.06
CA ILE A 92 -2.29 -21.83 -2.25
C ILE A 92 -2.66 -21.79 -0.77
N ASP A 93 -2.15 -22.73 0.00
CA ASP A 93 -2.19 -22.71 1.46
C ASP A 93 -1.13 -21.78 2.05
N ASN A 94 -1.33 -21.35 3.30
CA ASN A 94 -0.42 -20.48 4.03
C ASN A 94 -0.05 -19.15 3.31
N ALA A 95 -0.86 -18.69 2.35
CA ALA A 95 -0.71 -17.37 1.76
C ALA A 95 -1.22 -16.30 2.74
N LEU A 96 -0.45 -15.22 2.89
CA LEU A 96 -0.82 -14.08 3.72
C LEU A 96 -1.76 -13.16 2.93
N VAL A 97 -3.02 -13.07 3.35
CA VAL A 97 -3.99 -12.13 2.78
C VAL A 97 -4.00 -10.86 3.62
N LYS A 98 -3.99 -9.71 2.97
CA LYS A 98 -4.03 -8.39 3.58
C LYS A 98 -5.26 -7.62 3.13
N GLY A 99 -5.91 -6.94 4.09
CA GLY A 99 -6.91 -5.91 3.86
C GLY A 99 -6.35 -4.58 4.32
N ASP A 100 -6.13 -3.65 3.39
CA ASP A 100 -5.62 -2.31 3.67
C ASP A 100 -6.75 -1.31 3.50
N GLY A 101 -7.15 -0.65 4.58
CA GLY A 101 -8.23 0.33 4.57
C GLY A 101 -7.93 1.50 3.63
N ILE A 102 -8.92 1.93 2.84
CA ILE A 102 -8.83 3.10 1.97
C ILE A 102 -9.39 4.33 2.71
N ASN A 103 -10.60 4.25 3.22
CA ASN A 103 -11.25 5.34 3.97
C ASN A 103 -11.04 5.25 5.50
N TYR A 104 -10.06 4.48 5.94
CA TYR A 104 -9.63 4.37 7.34
C TYR A 104 -8.18 3.85 7.41
N SER A 105 -7.50 4.12 8.51
CA SER A 105 -6.10 3.71 8.68
C SER A 105 -6.02 2.41 9.48
N ALA A 106 -6.10 1.26 8.81
CA ALA A 106 -5.80 -0.04 9.41
C ALA A 106 -5.42 -1.06 8.34
N ILE A 107 -4.57 -2.01 8.74
CA ILE A 107 -4.25 -3.21 7.94
C ILE A 107 -4.67 -4.41 8.76
N THR A 108 -5.50 -5.27 8.16
CA THR A 108 -5.87 -6.56 8.74
C THR A 108 -5.25 -7.70 7.93
N THR A 109 -5.05 -8.85 8.56
CA THR A 109 -4.44 -10.00 7.89
C THR A 109 -5.17 -11.29 8.20
N ALA A 110 -5.13 -12.23 7.25
CA ALA A 110 -5.54 -13.61 7.42
C ALA A 110 -4.55 -14.51 6.67
N ILE A 111 -4.56 -15.79 6.99
CA ILE A 111 -3.75 -16.81 6.30
C ILE A 111 -4.71 -17.79 5.67
N THR A 112 -4.45 -18.21 4.43
CA THR A 112 -5.25 -19.22 3.75
C THR A 112 -5.09 -20.59 4.42
N ASP A 113 -6.19 -21.33 4.45
CA ASP A 113 -6.23 -22.72 4.92
C ASP A 113 -5.66 -23.71 3.87
N SER A 114 -5.75 -25.01 4.16
CA SER A 114 -5.27 -26.08 3.27
C SER A 114 -6.03 -26.18 1.94
N ASN A 115 -7.17 -25.54 1.82
CA ASN A 115 -7.94 -25.42 0.58
C ASN A 115 -7.63 -24.13 -0.19
N GLY A 116 -6.73 -23.30 0.33
CA GLY A 116 -6.46 -21.97 -0.20
C GLY A 116 -7.55 -20.95 0.08
N ASP A 117 -8.49 -21.24 0.99
CA ASP A 117 -9.59 -20.35 1.35
C ASP A 117 -9.17 -19.45 2.53
N PHE A 118 -9.74 -18.24 2.59
CA PHE A 118 -9.50 -17.30 3.69
C PHE A 118 -10.79 -16.64 4.17
N SER A 119 -10.75 -16.20 5.43
CA SER A 119 -11.75 -15.34 6.04
C SER A 119 -11.01 -14.19 6.74
N LEU A 120 -11.09 -12.99 6.15
CA LEU A 120 -10.37 -11.81 6.60
C LEU A 120 -11.32 -10.89 7.37
N PRO A 121 -11.12 -10.67 8.68
CA PRO A 121 -11.93 -9.71 9.43
C PRO A 121 -11.55 -8.29 9.04
N VAL A 122 -12.55 -7.49 8.69
CA VAL A 122 -12.37 -6.12 8.20
C VAL A 122 -13.45 -5.21 8.79
N ARG A 123 -13.20 -3.89 8.76
CA ARG A 123 -14.19 -2.91 9.21
C ARG A 123 -15.46 -3.01 8.36
N ARG A 124 -16.62 -2.98 9.03
CA ARG A 124 -17.93 -2.86 8.39
C ARG A 124 -18.11 -1.46 7.79
N ASP A 125 -18.94 -1.34 6.74
CA ASP A 125 -19.31 -0.08 6.07
C ASP A 125 -18.07 0.75 5.68
N SER A 126 -17.12 0.10 4.99
CA SER A 126 -15.84 0.73 4.62
C SER A 126 -15.29 0.24 3.29
N LYS A 127 -14.36 1.01 2.73
CA LYS A 127 -13.63 0.70 1.49
C LYS A 127 -12.22 0.22 1.84
N MET A 128 -11.75 -0.84 1.19
CA MET A 128 -10.43 -1.42 1.43
C MET A 128 -9.86 -2.07 0.17
N LEU A 129 -8.54 -2.19 0.15
CA LEU A 129 -7.80 -2.98 -0.82
C LEU A 129 -7.52 -4.37 -0.24
N VAL A 130 -7.85 -5.43 -0.98
CA VAL A 130 -7.55 -6.81 -0.59
C VAL A 130 -6.61 -7.45 -1.60
N PHE A 131 -5.50 -8.00 -1.13
CA PHE A 131 -4.51 -8.70 -1.93
C PHE A 131 -3.82 -9.80 -1.10
N ALA A 132 -3.15 -10.75 -1.79
CA ALA A 132 -2.45 -11.86 -1.15
C ALA A 132 -0.94 -11.80 -1.43
N GLN A 133 -0.16 -12.37 -0.51
CA GLN A 133 1.28 -12.57 -0.64
C GLN A 133 1.63 -14.04 -0.38
N ASN A 134 2.52 -14.60 -1.20
CA ASN A 134 3.13 -15.91 -0.98
C ASN A 134 4.64 -15.78 -1.18
N GLY A 135 5.38 -15.71 -0.08
CA GLY A 135 6.79 -15.34 -0.09
C GLY A 135 6.98 -13.91 -0.61
N ASN A 136 7.77 -13.74 -1.66
CA ASN A 136 8.02 -12.44 -2.30
C ASN A 136 7.05 -12.11 -3.44
N ARG A 137 6.09 -12.99 -3.72
CA ARG A 137 5.12 -12.84 -4.81
C ARG A 137 3.82 -12.26 -4.27
N THR A 138 3.22 -11.36 -5.02
CA THR A 138 1.96 -10.68 -4.66
C THR A 138 0.88 -11.00 -5.70
N SER A 139 -0.36 -11.13 -5.28
CA SER A 139 -1.50 -11.23 -6.20
C SER A 139 -1.84 -9.86 -6.80
N ASN A 140 -2.73 -9.86 -7.80
CA ASN A 140 -3.53 -8.67 -8.10
C ASN A 140 -4.28 -8.20 -6.85
N ALA A 141 -4.61 -6.92 -6.82
CA ALA A 141 -5.42 -6.34 -5.77
C ALA A 141 -6.87 -6.15 -6.21
N GLN A 142 -7.78 -6.13 -5.24
CA GLN A 142 -9.20 -5.84 -5.45
C GLN A 142 -9.67 -4.77 -4.47
N SER A 143 -10.36 -3.74 -4.98
CA SER A 143 -11.05 -2.76 -4.14
C SER A 143 -12.39 -3.33 -3.72
N ILE A 144 -12.64 -3.37 -2.41
CA ILE A 144 -13.84 -3.98 -1.82
C ILE A 144 -14.53 -2.93 -0.95
N ILE A 145 -15.86 -2.82 -1.11
CA ILE A 145 -16.72 -2.04 -0.23
C ILE A 145 -17.53 -3.02 0.62
N THR A 146 -17.39 -2.94 1.93
CA THR A 146 -18.16 -3.76 2.88
C THR A 146 -19.44 -3.06 3.32
N ALA A 147 -20.43 -3.86 3.67
CA ALA A 147 -21.69 -3.44 4.26
C ALA A 147 -21.94 -4.21 5.57
N SER A 148 -23.19 -4.32 6.01
CA SER A 148 -23.58 -4.97 7.28
C SER A 148 -23.34 -6.47 7.36
N GLY A 149 -23.07 -7.14 6.22
CA GLY A 149 -22.84 -8.59 6.15
C GLY A 149 -21.46 -8.95 5.61
N ASN A 150 -21.11 -10.24 5.71
CA ASN A 150 -19.88 -10.74 5.12
C ASN A 150 -19.87 -10.51 3.60
N TYR A 151 -18.71 -10.15 3.08
CA TYR A 151 -18.47 -9.97 1.65
C TYR A 151 -17.78 -11.21 1.09
N ARG A 152 -18.28 -11.75 -0.02
CA ARG A 152 -17.63 -12.86 -0.73
C ARG A 152 -17.07 -12.35 -2.06
N ILE A 153 -15.79 -12.58 -2.28
CA ILE A 153 -15.15 -12.35 -3.58
C ILE A 153 -15.75 -13.34 -4.59
N THR A 154 -16.34 -12.83 -5.66
CA THR A 154 -17.04 -13.63 -6.68
C THR A 154 -16.29 -13.74 -7.99
N GLU A 155 -15.29 -12.90 -8.20
CA GLU A 155 -14.50 -12.83 -9.44
C GLU A 155 -13.33 -13.84 -9.48
N GLY A 156 -13.45 -14.93 -8.75
CA GLY A 156 -12.41 -15.95 -8.63
C GLY A 156 -11.49 -15.76 -7.42
N CYS A 157 -10.33 -16.40 -7.44
CA CYS A 157 -9.34 -16.26 -6.38
C CYS A 157 -8.43 -15.06 -6.65
N LEU A 158 -7.88 -14.50 -5.58
CA LEU A 158 -6.69 -13.64 -5.69
C LEU A 158 -5.58 -14.47 -6.33
N THR A 159 -5.04 -14.02 -7.46
CA THR A 159 -4.13 -14.83 -8.27
C THR A 159 -2.68 -14.38 -8.07
N VAL A 160 -1.86 -15.27 -7.53
CA VAL A 160 -0.41 -15.08 -7.35
C VAL A 160 0.34 -15.73 -8.52
N SER A 161 1.34 -15.06 -9.10
CA SER A 161 2.15 -15.67 -10.16
C SER A 161 2.87 -16.92 -9.66
N THR A 162 2.93 -17.97 -10.49
CA THR A 162 3.74 -19.17 -10.21
C THR A 162 5.23 -18.89 -10.40
N GLU A 163 5.55 -17.95 -11.27
CA GLU A 163 6.90 -17.61 -11.64
C GLU A 163 7.49 -16.48 -10.79
N ASN A 164 8.80 -16.44 -10.66
CA ASN A 164 9.50 -15.34 -10.00
C ASN A 164 9.70 -14.13 -10.95
N ASP A 165 8.67 -13.81 -11.72
CA ASP A 165 8.69 -12.79 -12.76
C ASP A 165 7.59 -11.74 -12.59
N SER A 166 7.03 -11.63 -11.40
CA SER A 166 5.99 -10.63 -11.07
C SER A 166 6.50 -9.55 -10.13
N LEU A 167 5.94 -8.36 -10.22
CA LEU A 167 6.15 -7.31 -9.22
C LEU A 167 4.84 -6.57 -8.94
N SER A 168 4.80 -5.88 -7.82
CA SER A 168 3.70 -4.99 -7.45
C SER A 168 4.23 -3.65 -6.96
N ILE A 169 3.51 -2.60 -7.30
CA ILE A 169 3.76 -1.23 -6.87
C ILE A 169 2.49 -0.72 -6.22
N ARG A 170 2.58 -0.26 -4.98
CA ARG A 170 1.47 0.36 -4.25
C ARG A 170 1.82 1.79 -3.93
N LEU A 171 0.99 2.72 -4.36
CA LEU A 171 1.06 4.14 -4.05
C LEU A 171 0.04 4.47 -2.95
N THR A 172 0.44 5.27 -1.97
CA THR A 172 -0.45 5.89 -0.98
C THR A 172 -0.01 7.33 -0.74
N TRP A 173 -0.96 8.19 -0.38
CA TRP A 173 -0.69 9.61 -0.10
C TRP A 173 -1.52 10.10 1.08
N GLY A 174 -1.61 11.41 1.31
CA GLY A 174 -2.41 12.02 2.38
C GLY A 174 -3.82 12.40 1.94
N GLU A 175 -4.49 13.22 2.74
CA GLU A 175 -5.80 13.77 2.42
C GLU A 175 -5.75 14.70 1.20
N GLN A 176 -4.61 15.34 0.99
CA GLN A 176 -4.34 16.20 -0.17
C GLN A 176 -2.95 15.88 -0.74
N PRO A 177 -2.80 15.91 -2.05
CA PRO A 177 -3.79 16.12 -3.11
C PRO A 177 -4.93 15.09 -3.06
N GLU A 178 -6.11 15.43 -3.59
CA GLU A 178 -7.26 14.54 -3.63
C GLU A 178 -6.99 13.34 -4.54
N ASP A 179 -6.43 13.57 -5.70
CA ASP A 179 -6.18 12.59 -6.74
C ASP A 179 -4.71 12.58 -7.16
N VAL A 180 -4.07 11.40 -7.06
CA VAL A 180 -2.65 11.18 -7.33
C VAL A 180 -2.45 9.88 -8.10
N ASP A 181 -1.95 10.00 -9.32
CA ASP A 181 -1.87 8.91 -10.29
C ASP A 181 -0.52 8.20 -10.32
N SER A 182 -0.56 6.88 -10.44
CA SER A 182 0.58 6.03 -10.78
C SER A 182 0.79 5.95 -12.28
N HIS A 183 2.03 6.11 -12.72
CA HIS A 183 2.45 5.96 -14.11
C HIS A 183 3.54 4.90 -14.21
N LEU A 184 3.32 3.85 -15.00
CA LEU A 184 4.32 2.83 -15.30
C LEU A 184 4.52 2.72 -16.81
N LEU A 185 5.71 3.08 -17.30
CA LEU A 185 6.12 2.81 -18.68
C LEU A 185 6.88 1.48 -18.73
N THR A 186 6.39 0.55 -19.54
CA THR A 186 7.00 -0.78 -19.72
C THR A 186 8.11 -0.76 -20.78
N PRO A 187 8.99 -1.77 -20.82
CA PRO A 187 10.01 -1.88 -21.87
C PRO A 187 9.45 -2.00 -23.30
N SER A 188 8.21 -2.45 -23.47
CA SER A 188 7.53 -2.48 -24.78
C SER A 188 6.95 -1.14 -25.21
N GLY A 189 6.96 -0.15 -24.31
CA GLY A 189 6.39 1.16 -24.57
C GLY A 189 4.92 1.27 -24.17
N ASP A 190 4.33 0.27 -23.50
CA ASP A 190 3.00 0.42 -22.96
C ASP A 190 3.05 1.32 -21.72
N HIS A 191 2.25 2.37 -21.71
CA HIS A 191 2.10 3.28 -20.58
C HIS A 191 0.85 2.88 -19.79
N ILE A 192 1.04 2.39 -18.57
CA ILE A 192 -0.01 1.94 -17.65
C ILE A 192 -0.31 3.07 -16.69
N PHE A 193 -1.54 3.58 -16.70
CA PHE A 193 -2.06 4.66 -15.88
C PHE A 193 -3.59 4.69 -16.02
N PHE A 194 -4.31 5.61 -15.37
CA PHE A 194 -5.78 5.66 -15.33
C PHE A 194 -6.45 5.58 -16.72
N ALA A 195 -5.90 6.22 -17.75
CA ALA A 195 -6.47 6.20 -19.10
C ALA A 195 -6.12 4.94 -19.92
N ASN A 196 -5.16 4.15 -19.48
CA ASN A 196 -4.77 2.87 -20.05
C ASN A 196 -4.34 1.92 -18.94
N GLU A 197 -5.31 1.34 -18.24
CA GLU A 197 -5.07 0.47 -17.09
C GLU A 197 -4.25 -0.79 -17.43
N GLY A 198 -4.19 -1.18 -18.71
CA GLY A 198 -3.48 -2.38 -19.13
C GLY A 198 -4.29 -3.67 -18.94
N ARG A 199 -3.60 -4.81 -18.78
CA ARG A 199 -4.24 -6.11 -18.50
C ARG A 199 -3.24 -7.16 -18.04
N LEU A 200 -3.68 -8.10 -17.20
CA LEU A 200 -2.85 -9.20 -16.69
C LEU A 200 -2.90 -10.48 -17.51
N SER A 201 -3.93 -10.65 -18.36
CA SER A 201 -4.17 -11.89 -19.13
C SER A 201 -3.51 -11.93 -20.51
N ALA A 202 -3.01 -10.79 -20.99
CA ALA A 202 -2.31 -10.64 -22.26
C ALA A 202 -1.27 -9.52 -22.16
N ALA A 203 -0.44 -9.34 -23.19
CA ALA A 203 0.50 -8.21 -23.24
C ALA A 203 -0.25 -6.88 -22.96
N PRO A 204 0.33 -6.01 -22.13
CA PRO A 204 1.69 -6.03 -21.57
C PRO A 204 1.85 -6.89 -20.30
N PHE A 205 0.85 -7.65 -19.84
CA PHE A 205 0.82 -8.41 -18.60
C PHE A 205 1.08 -7.52 -17.36
N ALA A 206 0.72 -6.27 -17.47
CA ALA A 206 0.76 -5.25 -16.44
C ALA A 206 -0.61 -4.56 -16.37
N ASN A 207 -1.06 -4.22 -15.17
CA ASN A 207 -2.36 -3.61 -14.94
C ASN A 207 -2.33 -2.64 -13.75
N LEU A 208 -3.01 -1.52 -13.89
CA LEU A 208 -3.45 -0.70 -12.76
C LEU A 208 -4.70 -1.38 -12.19
N ASP A 209 -4.53 -2.16 -11.13
CA ASP A 209 -5.61 -2.97 -10.55
C ASP A 209 -6.63 -2.11 -9.79
N VAL A 210 -6.16 -1.02 -9.23
CA VAL A 210 -6.95 -0.05 -8.47
C VAL A 210 -6.48 1.34 -8.82
N ASP A 211 -7.42 2.15 -9.29
CA ASP A 211 -7.36 3.58 -9.52
C ASP A 211 -8.23 4.25 -8.45
N ASP A 212 -7.62 5.04 -7.56
CA ASP A 212 -8.32 5.70 -6.46
C ASP A 212 -8.25 7.22 -6.64
N THR A 213 -9.38 7.82 -6.93
CA THR A 213 -9.56 9.25 -7.18
C THR A 213 -9.99 10.04 -5.94
N ASP A 214 -10.06 9.36 -4.79
CA ASP A 214 -10.50 9.94 -3.52
C ASP A 214 -9.34 9.88 -2.51
N SER A 215 -8.78 10.92 -2.06
CA SER A 215 -7.74 11.07 -1.02
C SER A 215 -7.18 9.78 -0.36
N PHE A 216 -5.90 9.79 0.04
CA PHE A 216 -5.15 8.70 0.70
C PHE A 216 -4.75 7.52 -0.20
N GLY A 217 -5.45 7.24 -1.31
CA GLY A 217 -5.27 6.04 -2.12
C GLY A 217 -5.82 4.77 -1.42
N PRO A 218 -5.30 3.60 -1.72
CA PRO A 218 -4.13 3.32 -2.53
C PRO A 218 -4.42 3.17 -4.01
N GLU A 219 -3.42 3.42 -4.85
CA GLU A 219 -3.34 2.84 -6.16
C GLU A 219 -2.46 1.60 -6.18
N PHE A 220 -2.73 0.68 -7.09
CA PHE A 220 -2.03 -0.58 -7.13
C PHE A 220 -1.76 -1.05 -8.57
N ILE A 221 -0.48 -1.18 -8.91
CA ILE A 221 -0.06 -1.75 -10.20
C ILE A 221 0.52 -3.15 -9.96
N THR A 222 0.02 -4.12 -10.70
CA THR A 222 0.59 -5.47 -10.81
C THR A 222 1.25 -5.66 -12.17
N VAL A 223 2.49 -6.17 -12.18
CA VAL A 223 3.13 -6.74 -13.36
C VAL A 223 3.21 -8.25 -13.15
N ARG A 224 2.53 -9.03 -13.99
CA ARG A 224 2.45 -10.49 -13.87
C ARG A 224 3.58 -11.21 -14.61
N LYS A 225 4.10 -10.63 -15.70
CA LYS A 225 5.24 -11.15 -16.45
C LYS A 225 6.22 -10.02 -16.74
N LEU A 226 7.40 -10.14 -16.18
CA LEU A 226 8.45 -9.16 -16.39
C LEU A 226 8.96 -9.22 -17.85
N MET A 227 9.20 -8.04 -18.40
CA MET A 227 9.89 -7.86 -19.66
C MET A 227 11.35 -7.49 -19.42
N ILE A 228 12.24 -7.99 -20.24
CA ILE A 228 13.63 -7.57 -20.30
C ILE A 228 13.69 -6.13 -20.81
N GLY A 229 14.40 -5.26 -20.10
CA GLY A 229 14.54 -3.85 -20.44
C GLY A 229 14.24 -2.94 -19.25
N ARG A 230 13.87 -1.70 -19.54
CA ARG A 230 13.69 -0.64 -18.54
C ARG A 230 12.21 -0.34 -18.33
N TYR A 231 11.78 -0.45 -17.09
CA TYR A 231 10.53 0.12 -16.59
C TYR A 231 10.81 1.48 -15.97
N ARG A 232 9.92 2.46 -16.17
CA ARG A 232 9.96 3.75 -15.47
C ARG A 232 8.69 3.92 -14.64
N TYR A 233 8.85 4.32 -13.39
CA TYR A 233 7.72 4.59 -12.52
C TYR A 233 7.71 6.02 -12.04
N GLY A 234 6.57 6.68 -12.21
CA GLY A 234 6.31 8.04 -11.78
C GLY A 234 4.98 8.18 -11.07
N VAL A 235 4.82 9.31 -10.41
CA VAL A 235 3.62 9.70 -9.65
C VAL A 235 3.24 11.10 -10.09
N ASP A 236 1.99 11.27 -10.52
CA ASP A 236 1.41 12.55 -10.92
C ASP A 236 0.45 13.08 -9.87
N ASN A 237 0.43 14.39 -9.68
CA ASN A 237 -0.59 15.09 -8.92
C ASN A 237 -1.72 15.51 -9.87
N PHE A 238 -2.59 14.58 -10.21
CA PHE A 238 -3.65 14.79 -11.20
C PHE A 238 -4.60 15.93 -10.82
N SER A 239 -4.94 16.07 -9.55
CA SER A 239 -5.78 17.17 -9.07
C SER A 239 -5.07 18.54 -9.10
N GLU A 240 -3.79 18.61 -9.47
CA GLU A 240 -2.97 19.84 -9.54
C GLU A 240 -2.97 20.67 -8.23
N THR A 241 -3.34 20.07 -7.12
CA THR A 241 -3.40 20.74 -5.83
C THR A 241 -1.99 21.15 -5.38
N LYS A 242 -1.77 22.47 -5.27
CA LYS A 242 -0.44 23.04 -4.96
C LYS A 242 -0.18 23.26 -3.48
N ASN A 243 -1.22 23.24 -2.64
CA ASN A 243 -1.07 23.50 -1.21
C ASN A 243 -2.08 22.68 -0.37
N PRO A 244 -1.65 21.62 0.31
CA PRO A 244 -0.33 21.00 0.16
C PRO A 244 -0.23 20.27 -1.18
N GLY A 245 0.80 20.50 -1.97
CA GLY A 245 1.06 19.73 -3.18
C GLY A 245 1.62 18.33 -2.84
N LEU A 246 1.91 17.54 -3.88
CA LEU A 246 2.43 16.18 -3.75
C LEU A 246 3.66 16.08 -2.81
N LYS A 247 4.57 17.06 -2.87
CA LYS A 247 5.77 17.12 -2.03
C LYS A 247 5.51 17.32 -0.53
N ASN A 248 4.35 17.83 -0.15
CA ASN A 248 3.96 18.05 1.25
C ASN A 248 2.97 17.00 1.74
N SER A 249 2.54 16.10 0.86
CA SER A 249 1.72 14.95 1.19
C SER A 249 2.61 13.79 1.65
N PRO A 250 2.15 12.94 2.57
CA PRO A 250 2.90 11.74 2.99
C PRO A 250 2.84 10.65 1.91
N VAL A 251 3.39 10.95 0.72
CA VAL A 251 3.44 10.01 -0.40
C VAL A 251 4.38 8.87 -0.08
N ASN A 252 3.89 7.64 -0.25
CA ASN A 252 4.67 6.43 -0.10
C ASN A 252 4.43 5.49 -1.27
N VAL A 253 5.51 5.09 -1.93
CA VAL A 253 5.50 4.03 -2.94
C VAL A 253 6.14 2.79 -2.36
N PHE A 254 5.37 1.72 -2.23
CA PHE A 254 5.86 0.41 -1.82
C PHE A 254 6.06 -0.46 -3.05
N LEU A 255 7.31 -0.90 -3.25
CA LEU A 255 7.71 -1.79 -4.35
C LEU A 255 8.05 -3.17 -3.79
N ALA A 256 7.50 -4.22 -4.39
CA ALA A 256 7.80 -5.61 -4.07
C ALA A 256 7.95 -6.45 -5.34
N GLY A 257 8.93 -7.36 -5.33
CA GLY A 257 9.19 -8.29 -6.42
C GLY A 257 10.13 -9.42 -6.01
N PRO A 258 10.28 -10.47 -6.83
CA PRO A 258 10.92 -11.72 -6.41
C PRO A 258 12.43 -11.62 -6.21
N THR A 259 13.11 -10.84 -7.03
CA THR A 259 14.58 -10.67 -6.99
C THR A 259 14.99 -9.30 -6.44
N ILE A 260 14.02 -8.48 -6.05
CA ILE A 260 14.23 -7.14 -5.51
C ILE A 260 13.82 -7.11 -4.03
N ARG A 261 14.67 -6.51 -3.20
CA ARG A 261 14.30 -6.28 -1.80
C ARG A 261 13.16 -5.26 -1.75
N SER A 262 12.06 -5.62 -1.09
CA SER A 262 10.94 -4.72 -0.86
C SER A 262 11.40 -3.42 -0.20
N ARG A 263 10.88 -2.29 -0.66
CA ARG A 263 11.24 -0.97 -0.17
C ARG A 263 10.07 -0.01 -0.23
N THR A 264 10.10 0.96 0.67
CA THR A 264 9.19 2.11 0.66
C THR A 264 9.98 3.34 0.22
N LEU A 265 9.43 4.10 -0.69
CA LEU A 265 10.02 5.28 -1.29
C LEU A 265 9.14 6.50 -0.99
N THR A 266 9.78 7.60 -0.70
CA THR A 266 9.12 8.90 -0.50
C THR A 266 9.87 9.95 -1.30
N PRO A 267 9.19 10.96 -1.88
CA PRO A 267 9.88 11.98 -2.66
C PRO A 267 10.79 12.85 -1.80
N THR A 268 11.97 13.17 -2.34
CA THR A 268 12.83 14.19 -1.76
C THR A 268 12.33 15.58 -2.16
N VAL A 269 12.10 16.42 -1.15
CA VAL A 269 11.62 17.79 -1.34
C VAL A 269 12.79 18.76 -1.30
N ASN A 270 12.90 19.61 -2.34
CA ASN A 270 13.80 20.73 -2.37
C ASN A 270 13.10 21.98 -2.92
N ASP A 271 13.71 23.15 -2.78
CA ASP A 271 13.10 24.42 -3.20
C ASP A 271 12.97 24.57 -4.72
N ASP A 272 13.76 23.81 -5.50
CA ASP A 272 13.79 23.89 -6.96
C ASP A 272 12.56 23.24 -7.62
N ASN A 273 11.84 22.37 -6.88
CA ASN A 273 10.68 21.60 -7.41
C ASN A 273 9.31 22.11 -6.92
N LEU A 274 9.24 23.38 -6.51
CA LEU A 274 8.00 23.99 -5.95
C LEU A 274 6.78 23.93 -6.89
N ASN A 275 7.01 23.93 -8.20
CA ASN A 275 5.95 23.95 -9.21
C ASN A 275 5.79 22.64 -9.99
N SER A 276 6.62 21.63 -9.71
CA SER A 276 6.53 20.34 -10.38
C SER A 276 5.42 19.50 -9.77
N ILE A 277 4.58 18.92 -10.60
CA ILE A 277 3.47 18.07 -10.19
C ILE A 277 3.77 16.59 -10.40
N PHE A 278 4.81 16.26 -11.17
CA PHE A 278 5.17 14.89 -11.52
C PHE A 278 6.50 14.49 -10.84
N TRP A 279 6.49 13.34 -10.14
CA TRP A 279 7.67 12.75 -9.49
C TRP A 279 8.10 11.46 -10.18
N HIS A 280 9.21 11.49 -10.94
CA HIS A 280 9.87 10.28 -11.46
C HIS A 280 10.62 9.61 -10.31
N SER A 281 10.03 8.58 -9.73
CA SER A 281 10.50 7.94 -8.50
C SER A 281 11.69 7.03 -8.73
N PHE A 282 11.55 6.07 -9.67
CA PHE A 282 12.60 5.08 -9.95
C PHE A 282 12.47 4.47 -11.35
N ASP A 283 13.57 3.82 -11.76
CA ASP A 283 13.59 2.88 -12.86
C ASP A 283 13.91 1.46 -12.37
N LEU A 284 13.40 0.46 -13.07
CA LEU A 284 13.80 -0.93 -12.91
C LEU A 284 14.42 -1.40 -14.22
N VAL A 285 15.62 -1.94 -14.14
CA VAL A 285 16.29 -2.57 -15.29
C VAL A 285 16.27 -4.08 -15.10
N VAL A 286 15.62 -4.77 -16.03
CA VAL A 286 15.54 -6.23 -16.06
C VAL A 286 16.51 -6.73 -17.11
N ASP A 287 17.50 -7.53 -16.71
CA ASP A 287 18.53 -8.08 -17.60
C ASP A 287 18.07 -9.36 -18.31
N GLU A 288 18.91 -9.89 -19.20
CA GLU A 288 18.66 -11.13 -19.95
C GLU A 288 18.52 -12.38 -19.05
N SER A 289 18.98 -12.30 -17.81
CA SER A 289 18.84 -13.36 -16.81
C SER A 289 17.66 -13.11 -15.87
N CYS A 290 16.84 -12.09 -16.18
CA CYS A 290 15.68 -11.69 -15.38
C CYS A 290 16.00 -11.18 -13.97
N ASN A 291 17.21 -10.71 -13.75
CA ASN A 291 17.54 -10.00 -12.52
C ASN A 291 17.05 -8.56 -12.64
N ILE A 292 16.45 -8.08 -11.55
CA ILE A 292 15.96 -6.71 -11.46
C ILE A 292 17.01 -5.86 -10.76
N THR A 293 17.47 -4.81 -11.42
CA THR A 293 18.27 -3.74 -10.82
C THR A 293 17.37 -2.53 -10.58
N TYR A 294 17.34 -2.08 -9.33
CA TYR A 294 16.65 -0.86 -8.94
C TYR A 294 17.59 0.34 -9.11
N GLU A 295 17.11 1.36 -9.81
CA GLU A 295 17.80 2.64 -10.00
C GLU A 295 16.92 3.75 -9.39
N SER A 296 17.41 4.39 -8.31
CA SER A 296 16.73 5.56 -7.75
C SER A 296 16.87 6.73 -8.70
N VAL A 297 15.77 7.36 -9.08
CA VAL A 297 15.75 8.57 -9.89
C VAL A 297 15.46 9.77 -9.00
N ASP A 298 14.35 9.71 -8.24
CA ASP A 298 13.92 10.73 -7.27
C ASP A 298 13.99 12.16 -7.84
N ARG A 299 13.38 12.34 -9.00
CA ARG A 299 13.43 13.60 -9.75
C ARG A 299 12.04 14.16 -9.98
N TRP A 300 11.87 15.45 -9.68
CA TRP A 300 10.69 16.19 -10.06
C TRP A 300 10.79 16.66 -11.52
N LEU A 301 9.70 16.47 -12.26
CA LEU A 301 9.62 16.81 -13.67
C LEU A 301 8.58 17.91 -13.88
N THR A 302 8.83 18.75 -14.88
CA THR A 302 7.79 19.58 -15.48
C THR A 302 6.88 18.73 -16.36
N ASP A 303 5.71 19.24 -16.74
CA ASP A 303 4.77 18.52 -17.61
C ASP A 303 5.41 18.09 -18.93
N GLU A 304 6.22 18.98 -19.55
CA GLU A 304 6.95 18.68 -20.78
C GLU A 304 7.99 17.55 -20.58
N GLU A 305 8.73 17.60 -19.47
CA GLU A 305 9.70 16.57 -19.14
C GLU A 305 9.01 15.23 -18.81
N ALA A 306 7.83 15.25 -18.15
CA ALA A 306 7.06 14.06 -17.84
C ALA A 306 6.57 13.40 -19.14
N VAL A 307 5.97 14.17 -20.05
CA VAL A 307 5.55 13.68 -21.37
C VAL A 307 6.71 13.04 -22.12
N ASN A 308 7.87 13.71 -22.19
CA ASN A 308 9.05 13.17 -22.88
C ASN A 308 9.65 11.93 -22.19
N THR A 309 9.62 11.88 -20.84
CA THR A 309 10.17 10.76 -20.07
C THR A 309 9.31 9.51 -20.17
N PHE A 310 7.98 9.69 -20.22
CA PHE A 310 6.99 8.61 -20.32
C PHE A 310 6.45 8.46 -21.76
N GLU A 311 7.17 8.99 -22.76
CA GLU A 311 6.81 8.83 -24.16
C GLU A 311 6.79 7.37 -24.57
N VAL A 312 5.71 6.97 -25.24
CA VAL A 312 5.51 5.63 -25.77
C VAL A 312 6.38 5.40 -26.99
N VAL A 313 7.45 4.67 -26.83
CA VAL A 313 8.27 4.19 -27.96
C VAL A 313 8.06 2.69 -28.10
N ALA A 314 7.20 2.29 -29.03
CA ALA A 314 6.83 0.90 -29.22
C ALA A 314 8.06 0.04 -29.55
N SER A 315 8.24 -1.04 -28.81
CA SER A 315 9.25 -2.05 -29.07
C SER A 315 8.66 -3.46 -29.00
N THR A 316 9.34 -4.43 -29.58
CA THR A 316 8.91 -5.84 -29.49
C THR A 316 9.15 -6.33 -28.06
N PRO A 317 8.10 -6.76 -27.33
CA PRO A 317 8.27 -7.23 -25.96
C PRO A 317 9.09 -8.51 -25.90
N ARG A 318 10.02 -8.57 -24.94
CA ARG A 318 10.81 -9.74 -24.60
C ARG A 318 10.57 -10.06 -23.13
N TYR A 319 9.90 -11.16 -22.89
CA TYR A 319 9.53 -11.56 -21.53
C TYR A 319 10.62 -12.41 -20.87
N CYS A 320 10.68 -12.32 -19.55
CA CYS A 320 11.43 -13.26 -18.74
C CYS A 320 10.81 -14.66 -18.91
N VAL A 321 11.63 -15.61 -19.29
CA VAL A 321 11.25 -17.02 -19.30
C VAL A 321 11.93 -17.64 -18.09
N ALA A 322 11.15 -18.29 -17.22
CA ALA A 322 11.73 -19.02 -16.09
C ALA A 322 12.72 -20.06 -16.61
N PRO A 323 13.91 -20.20 -15.98
CA PRO A 323 14.93 -21.18 -16.37
C PRO A 323 14.48 -22.64 -16.21
#